data_90f7557b05b221da203bb97d6deba34e
#
_entry.id   90f7557b05b221da203bb97d6deba34e
#
_cell.length_a   1.000
_cell.length_b   1.000
_cell.length_c   1.000
_cell.angle_alpha   90.00
_cell.angle_beta   90.00
_cell.angle_gamma   90.00
#
_symmetry.space_group_name_H-M   'P 1'
#
loop_
_entity.id
_entity.type
_entity.pdbx_description
1 polymer ?
#
loop_
_entity_poly.entity_id
_entity_poly.type
_entity_poly.pdbx_seq_one_letter_code
_entity_poly.pdbx_strand_id
1 'polypeptide(L)'
;MPAIPLLLREFGPARCFNASARDRGTNKQNSSRPFFCARNALRRILFGIIVLVCPRSNAAHRESAVSRKKIRVIQFGVGPIGASIVRLMRQKKALEITGAIDSDPAKAGRDLGEVVGASDAPWGVKISADAGEALAKSADVVVHCTSSYLKDVAAQLFACLEAGCCIVSTCEELAYPLRKHPELSERLDAAAKEEGVALIGTGVNPGFVMDKLILTLSAVAQRVDSARCVRIVDASKRRLPLQKKIGAGMTPDEFRERVAAGVIKHHGLPESVAMVADGLGFALDQITETIEPVIAEAPVQTEFLRVEAGQVAGVHQIARGTGGGAEKIFMELQMYVGAKNPADTVSLAGEPNITMTVPGGTHGDIATAAVAVNAIPLILAAPAGLRTGRDLPLEYFAPNAEP
;
A
#
# COMPACT_ATOMS: atom_id res chain seq x y z
N MET A 1 -4.90 52.74 -16.35
CA MET A 1 -5.48 52.87 -17.72
C MET A 1 -4.36 53.25 -18.67
N PRO A 2 -4.13 52.50 -19.75
CA PRO A 2 -5.01 52.40 -20.90
C PRO A 2 -5.34 50.97 -21.32
N ALA A 3 -6.35 50.86 -22.18
CA ALA A 3 -7.05 49.65 -22.66
C ALA A 3 -6.28 48.90 -23.75
N ILE A 4 -6.44 47.59 -23.78
CA ILE A 4 -5.95 46.69 -24.85
C ILE A 4 -7.18 46.20 -25.64
N PRO A 5 -7.19 46.28 -27.00
CA PRO A 5 -8.33 45.90 -27.82
C PRO A 5 -8.34 44.39 -28.11
N LEU A 6 -9.57 43.82 -28.11
CA LEU A 6 -9.90 42.48 -28.58
C LEU A 6 -9.68 42.37 -30.10
N LEU A 7 -8.99 41.34 -30.53
CA LEU A 7 -8.95 40.87 -31.93
C LEU A 7 -9.63 39.51 -32.03
N LEU A 8 -10.85 39.51 -32.53
CA LEU A 8 -11.57 38.34 -33.04
C LEU A 8 -10.99 37.97 -34.42
N ARG A 9 -10.55 36.74 -34.60
CA ARG A 9 -10.30 36.12 -35.90
C ARG A 9 -11.21 34.92 -36.08
N GLU A 10 -11.99 35.00 -37.12
CA GLU A 10 -12.90 34.01 -37.65
C GLU A 10 -12.15 32.81 -38.23
N PHE A 11 -12.60 31.59 -37.95
CA PHE A 11 -12.19 30.36 -38.61
C PHE A 11 -13.30 29.90 -39.55
N GLY A 12 -12.98 29.83 -40.84
CA GLY A 12 -13.81 29.31 -41.92
C GLY A 12 -13.85 27.75 -41.95
N PRO A 13 -14.78 27.15 -42.74
CA PRO A 13 -15.14 25.76 -42.64
C PRO A 13 -14.19 24.79 -43.32
N ALA A 14 -13.91 23.66 -42.66
CA ALA A 14 -13.12 22.55 -43.20
C ALA A 14 -13.90 21.71 -44.22
N ARG A 15 -13.27 21.44 -45.36
CA ARG A 15 -13.78 20.63 -46.49
C ARG A 15 -13.68 19.15 -46.20
N CYS A 16 -14.78 18.42 -46.46
CA CYS A 16 -14.79 16.96 -46.54
C CYS A 16 -14.10 16.48 -47.83
N PHE A 17 -13.21 15.52 -47.74
CA PHE A 17 -12.71 14.75 -48.86
C PHE A 17 -13.40 13.40 -48.93
N ASN A 18 -14.15 13.17 -50.04
CA ASN A 18 -14.64 11.87 -50.47
C ASN A 18 -13.54 11.15 -51.26
N ALA A 19 -13.28 9.90 -50.96
CA ALA A 19 -12.55 9.02 -51.87
C ALA A 19 -13.38 7.77 -52.13
N SER A 20 -13.66 7.56 -53.38
CA SER A 20 -14.53 6.61 -54.02
C SER A 20 -13.96 5.18 -54.08
N ALA A 21 -14.89 4.25 -54.12
CA ALA A 21 -14.73 2.80 -54.34
C ALA A 21 -14.19 2.38 -55.71
N ARG A 22 -13.56 1.19 -55.78
CA ARG A 22 -13.59 0.23 -56.89
C ARG A 22 -13.49 -1.19 -56.35
N ASP A 23 -14.49 -1.84 -56.46
CA ASP A 23 -15.17 -3.01 -57.02
C ASP A 23 -14.29 -4.09 -57.66
N ARG A 24 -14.54 -5.38 -57.27
CA ARG A 24 -14.60 -6.68 -57.96
C ARG A 24 -14.37 -7.81 -56.94
N GLY A 25 -15.17 -8.80 -56.76
CA GLY A 25 -16.24 -9.44 -57.50
C GLY A 25 -16.41 -10.89 -56.98
N THR A 26 -17.61 -11.36 -56.94
CA THR A 26 -18.09 -12.78 -57.03
C THR A 26 -17.76 -13.76 -55.87
N ASN A 27 -18.59 -14.56 -55.28
CA ASN A 27 -19.85 -15.22 -55.72
C ASN A 27 -20.45 -16.05 -54.52
N LYS A 28 -21.80 -16.07 -54.43
CA LYS A 28 -22.71 -17.18 -54.00
C LYS A 28 -22.48 -17.90 -52.65
N GLN A 29 -23.42 -18.22 -51.86
CA GLN A 29 -24.86 -18.50 -51.92
C GLN A 29 -25.41 -18.89 -50.54
N ASN A 30 -26.69 -18.48 -50.30
CA ASN A 30 -27.76 -19.18 -49.49
C ASN A 30 -27.55 -19.31 -47.97
N SER A 31 -28.52 -19.08 -47.10
CA SER A 31 -29.97 -18.96 -47.18
C SER A 31 -30.53 -18.61 -45.80
N SER A 32 -31.68 -18.07 -45.81
CA SER A 32 -32.77 -18.07 -44.79
C SER A 32 -32.79 -16.98 -43.71
N ARG A 33 -33.74 -16.11 -43.96
CA ARG A 33 -34.46 -15.20 -43.05
C ARG A 33 -35.36 -15.97 -42.06
N PRO A 34 -35.95 -15.38 -40.99
CA PRO A 34 -36.79 -14.16 -41.14
C PRO A 34 -36.73 -13.12 -39.99
N PHE A 35 -37.08 -11.90 -40.33
CA PHE A 35 -37.95 -10.90 -39.71
C PHE A 35 -38.20 -10.91 -38.19
N PHE A 36 -37.86 -9.79 -37.51
CA PHE A 36 -38.84 -9.05 -36.67
C PHE A 36 -38.41 -7.58 -36.52
N CYS A 37 -39.22 -6.78 -37.12
CA CYS A 37 -39.96 -5.60 -36.74
C CYS A 37 -39.26 -4.46 -35.98
N ALA A 38 -39.19 -3.34 -36.71
CA ALA A 38 -38.91 -2.00 -36.24
C ALA A 38 -40.02 -1.47 -35.29
N ARG A 39 -39.63 -0.75 -34.26
CA ARG A 39 -40.38 0.40 -33.70
C ARG A 39 -39.51 1.06 -32.64
N ASN A 40 -39.00 2.24 -32.92
CA ASN A 40 -39.13 3.49 -32.18
C ASN A 40 -38.04 4.47 -32.56
N ALA A 41 -38.22 5.13 -33.69
CA ALA A 41 -37.68 6.45 -33.92
C ALA A 41 -38.77 7.44 -33.60
N LEU A 42 -38.51 8.40 -32.78
CA LEU A 42 -39.06 9.75 -32.61
C LEU A 42 -39.25 10.13 -31.14
N ARG A 43 -38.27 10.81 -30.59
CA ARG A 43 -38.48 11.90 -29.64
C ARG A 43 -37.20 12.72 -29.54
N ARG A 44 -37.06 13.63 -30.45
CA ARG A 44 -36.18 14.81 -30.31
C ARG A 44 -37.07 16.05 -30.32
N ILE A 45 -36.60 17.04 -29.53
CA ILE A 45 -36.95 18.46 -29.52
C ILE A 45 -38.13 18.81 -28.59
N LEU A 46 -37.75 19.31 -27.38
CA LEU A 46 -38.24 20.58 -26.85
C LEU A 46 -37.38 20.98 -25.62
N PHE A 47 -36.42 21.85 -25.86
CA PHE A 47 -35.80 22.62 -24.80
C PHE A 47 -36.77 23.69 -24.33
N GLY A 48 -37.35 23.51 -23.16
CA GLY A 48 -38.08 24.54 -22.43
C GLY A 48 -37.36 24.82 -21.13
N ILE A 49 -36.74 26.00 -21.03
CA ILE A 49 -36.21 26.53 -19.79
C ILE A 49 -37.35 26.80 -18.84
N ILE A 50 -37.53 25.95 -17.83
CA ILE A 50 -38.39 26.25 -16.68
C ILE A 50 -37.47 26.49 -15.51
N VAL A 51 -37.29 27.76 -15.14
CA VAL A 51 -36.75 28.16 -13.85
C VAL A 51 -37.81 27.88 -12.80
N LEU A 52 -37.73 26.74 -12.12
CA LEU A 52 -38.54 26.45 -10.95
C LEU A 52 -37.87 27.06 -9.73
N VAL A 53 -38.43 28.19 -9.27
CA VAL A 53 -38.17 28.72 -7.92
C VAL A 53 -38.77 27.72 -6.94
N CYS A 54 -37.92 26.95 -6.29
CA CYS A 54 -38.31 26.01 -5.23
C CYS A 54 -38.51 26.80 -3.93
N PRO A 55 -39.70 26.78 -3.29
CA PRO A 55 -39.84 27.40 -1.97
C PRO A 55 -38.97 26.64 -0.94
N ARG A 56 -38.26 27.38 -0.15
CA ARG A 56 -37.52 26.83 1.00
C ARG A 56 -38.48 26.14 1.97
N SER A 57 -38.67 24.84 1.83
CA SER A 57 -39.22 24.05 2.91
C SER A 57 -38.11 23.76 3.91
N ASN A 58 -38.27 24.27 5.16
CA ASN A 58 -37.57 23.80 6.32
C ASN A 58 -37.96 22.33 6.60
N ALA A 59 -37.49 21.41 5.78
CA ALA A 59 -37.44 20.00 6.13
C ALA A 59 -36.21 19.81 6.97
N ALA A 60 -36.40 19.75 8.29
CA ALA A 60 -35.41 19.18 9.19
C ALA A 60 -34.96 17.85 8.59
N HIS A 61 -33.70 17.76 8.11
CA HIS A 61 -33.07 16.50 7.80
C HIS A 61 -33.05 15.69 9.11
N ARG A 62 -34.08 14.91 9.34
CA ARG A 62 -33.95 13.69 10.11
C ARG A 62 -33.07 12.78 9.25
N GLU A 63 -31.77 12.85 9.43
CA GLU A 63 -30.88 11.76 9.11
C GLU A 63 -31.42 10.55 9.88
N SER A 64 -32.17 9.70 9.19
CA SER A 64 -32.34 8.35 9.63
C SER A 64 -30.94 7.75 9.67
N ALA A 65 -30.37 7.62 10.87
CA ALA A 65 -29.17 6.86 11.10
C ALA A 65 -29.50 5.40 10.70
N VAL A 66 -29.36 5.09 9.41
CA VAL A 66 -29.21 3.71 8.96
C VAL A 66 -27.98 3.22 9.70
N SER A 67 -28.15 2.33 10.67
CA SER A 67 -27.05 1.67 11.38
C SER A 67 -26.22 0.97 10.31
N ARG A 68 -25.19 1.65 9.79
CA ARG A 68 -24.25 1.04 8.87
C ARG A 68 -23.57 -0.11 9.60
N LYS A 69 -23.63 -1.29 9.01
CA LYS A 69 -23.04 -2.50 9.56
C LYS A 69 -21.53 -2.26 9.68
N LYS A 70 -20.96 -2.49 10.89
CA LYS A 70 -19.52 -2.37 11.11
C LYS A 70 -18.76 -3.40 10.28
N ILE A 71 -17.57 -3.02 9.83
CA ILE A 71 -16.61 -3.91 9.19
C ILE A 71 -16.04 -4.84 10.26
N ARG A 72 -16.23 -6.14 10.08
CA ARG A 72 -15.73 -7.18 11.01
C ARG A 72 -14.30 -7.55 10.65
N VAL A 73 -13.41 -7.45 11.62
CA VAL A 73 -11.98 -7.63 11.44
C VAL A 73 -11.46 -8.74 12.33
N ILE A 74 -10.66 -9.65 11.76
CA ILE A 74 -9.82 -10.58 12.53
C ILE A 74 -8.37 -10.07 12.47
N GLN A 75 -7.72 -9.98 13.63
CA GLN A 75 -6.29 -9.70 13.71
C GLN A 75 -5.52 -11.01 13.68
N PHE A 76 -4.64 -11.21 12.70
CA PHE A 76 -3.75 -12.36 12.61
C PHE A 76 -2.30 -11.94 12.91
N GLY A 77 -1.77 -12.38 14.03
CA GLY A 77 -0.50 -11.95 14.59
C GLY A 77 -0.64 -10.75 15.55
N VAL A 78 -0.42 -10.99 16.83
CA VAL A 78 -0.51 -10.00 17.92
C VAL A 78 0.90 -9.71 18.47
N GLY A 79 1.86 -9.57 17.56
CA GLY A 79 3.20 -9.04 17.83
C GLY A 79 3.15 -7.51 18.03
N PRO A 80 4.30 -6.83 18.16
CA PRO A 80 4.32 -5.39 18.42
C PRO A 80 3.58 -4.55 17.39
N ILE A 81 3.68 -4.89 16.09
CA ILE A 81 2.96 -4.19 15.00
C ILE A 81 1.47 -4.54 15.06
N GLY A 82 1.11 -5.82 15.17
CA GLY A 82 -0.29 -6.23 15.31
C GLY A 82 -0.97 -5.59 16.52
N ALA A 83 -0.30 -5.49 17.67
CA ALA A 83 -0.81 -4.80 18.84
C ALA A 83 -1.03 -3.29 18.60
N SER A 84 -0.14 -2.64 17.85
CA SER A 84 -0.32 -1.23 17.45
C SER A 84 -1.53 -1.05 16.52
N ILE A 85 -1.71 -1.95 15.56
CA ILE A 85 -2.85 -1.98 14.64
C ILE A 85 -4.17 -2.20 15.43
N VAL A 86 -4.19 -3.17 16.32
CA VAL A 86 -5.37 -3.47 17.18
C VAL A 86 -5.78 -2.24 17.99
N ARG A 87 -4.83 -1.56 18.64
CA ARG A 87 -5.12 -0.33 19.39
C ARG A 87 -5.70 0.77 18.50
N LEU A 88 -5.20 0.91 17.27
CA LEU A 88 -5.71 1.89 16.31
C LEU A 88 -7.10 1.51 15.78
N MET A 89 -7.33 0.23 15.42
CA MET A 89 -8.64 -0.26 14.98
C MET A 89 -9.72 -0.03 16.05
N ARG A 90 -9.39 -0.22 17.32
CA ARG A 90 -10.33 0.00 18.43
C ARG A 90 -10.84 1.43 18.54
N GLN A 91 -10.08 2.41 18.03
CA GLN A 91 -10.47 3.82 18.00
C GLN A 91 -11.42 4.15 16.84
N LYS A 92 -11.57 3.24 15.86
CA LYS A 92 -12.40 3.46 14.66
C LYS A 92 -13.80 2.90 14.88
N LYS A 93 -14.82 3.76 14.92
CA LYS A 93 -16.22 3.37 15.18
C LYS A 93 -16.79 2.40 14.14
N ALA A 94 -16.32 2.48 12.90
CA ALA A 94 -16.77 1.63 11.81
C ALA A 94 -16.16 0.22 11.83
N LEU A 95 -15.15 -0.04 12.66
CA LEU A 95 -14.50 -1.35 12.76
C LEU A 95 -14.97 -2.09 14.01
N GLU A 96 -15.08 -3.42 13.87
CA GLU A 96 -15.37 -4.34 14.96
C GLU A 96 -14.39 -5.50 14.90
N ILE A 97 -13.56 -5.64 15.95
CA ILE A 97 -12.62 -6.76 16.05
C ILE A 97 -13.40 -7.96 16.58
N THR A 98 -13.60 -8.97 15.72
CA THR A 98 -14.39 -10.18 16.04
C THR A 98 -13.54 -11.38 16.42
N GLY A 99 -12.23 -11.34 16.15
CA GLY A 99 -11.30 -12.41 16.48
C GLY A 99 -9.84 -11.96 16.46
N ALA A 100 -8.99 -12.77 17.08
CA ALA A 100 -7.55 -12.60 17.06
C ALA A 100 -6.86 -13.98 17.01
N ILE A 101 -5.75 -14.06 16.28
CA ILE A 101 -4.95 -15.27 16.08
C ILE A 101 -3.50 -14.96 16.45
N ASP A 102 -2.88 -15.77 17.30
CA ASP A 102 -1.45 -15.74 17.58
C ASP A 102 -0.99 -17.13 18.05
N SER A 103 0.08 -17.64 17.49
CA SER A 103 0.63 -18.96 17.84
C SER A 103 1.40 -18.99 19.16
N ASP A 104 1.68 -17.83 19.77
CA ASP A 104 2.38 -17.72 21.06
C ASP A 104 1.53 -18.29 22.19
N PRO A 105 1.96 -19.39 22.84
CA PRO A 105 1.21 -19.99 23.96
C PRO A 105 0.97 -19.02 25.14
N ALA A 106 1.85 -18.03 25.31
CA ALA A 106 1.69 -17.02 26.36
C ALA A 106 0.52 -16.05 26.11
N LYS A 107 -0.01 -16.00 24.88
CA LYS A 107 -1.13 -15.15 24.47
C LYS A 107 -2.42 -15.92 24.23
N ALA A 108 -2.31 -17.18 23.80
CA ALA A 108 -3.46 -18.03 23.49
C ALA A 108 -4.42 -18.13 24.68
N GLY A 109 -5.73 -17.97 24.41
CA GLY A 109 -6.80 -17.99 25.40
C GLY A 109 -6.99 -16.70 26.20
N ARG A 110 -6.02 -15.76 26.14
CA ARG A 110 -6.12 -14.46 26.84
C ARG A 110 -6.97 -13.47 26.07
N ASP A 111 -7.51 -12.48 26.76
CA ASP A 111 -8.24 -11.38 26.15
C ASP A 111 -7.29 -10.47 25.36
N LEU A 112 -7.70 -10.08 24.15
CA LEU A 112 -6.91 -9.25 23.25
C LEU A 112 -6.60 -7.88 23.86
N GLY A 113 -7.58 -7.26 24.53
CA GLY A 113 -7.41 -5.96 25.19
C GLY A 113 -6.33 -5.98 26.26
N GLU A 114 -6.30 -7.07 27.06
CA GLU A 114 -5.28 -7.30 28.07
C GLU A 114 -3.88 -7.46 27.44
N VAL A 115 -3.75 -8.30 26.41
CA VAL A 115 -2.46 -8.59 25.76
C VAL A 115 -1.88 -7.35 25.07
N VAL A 116 -2.71 -6.50 24.49
CA VAL A 116 -2.23 -5.28 23.84
C VAL A 116 -2.06 -4.10 24.81
N GLY A 117 -2.37 -4.29 26.10
CA GLY A 117 -2.19 -3.26 27.14
C GLY A 117 -3.04 -2.00 26.93
N ALA A 118 -4.24 -2.15 26.38
CA ALA A 118 -5.06 -1.00 25.97
C ALA A 118 -6.25 -0.72 26.90
N SER A 119 -6.53 -1.58 27.89
CA SER A 119 -7.70 -1.41 28.78
C SER A 119 -7.54 -2.24 30.04
N ASP A 120 -8.04 -1.72 31.17
CA ASP A 120 -8.19 -2.45 32.42
C ASP A 120 -9.38 -3.40 32.38
N ALA A 121 -10.26 -3.31 31.38
CA ALA A 121 -11.42 -4.17 31.20
C ALA A 121 -11.25 -5.09 29.97
N PRO A 122 -11.66 -6.37 30.07
CA PRO A 122 -11.64 -7.29 28.93
C PRO A 122 -12.50 -6.78 27.75
N TRP A 123 -12.00 -7.00 26.53
CA TRP A 123 -12.77 -6.68 25.32
C TRP A 123 -13.72 -7.79 24.88
N GLY A 124 -13.61 -8.98 25.50
CA GLY A 124 -14.38 -10.15 25.13
C GLY A 124 -13.88 -10.86 23.87
N VAL A 125 -12.73 -10.46 23.32
CA VAL A 125 -12.08 -11.07 22.16
C VAL A 125 -10.92 -11.92 22.65
N LYS A 126 -11.08 -13.24 22.64
CA LYS A 126 -10.00 -14.19 23.00
C LYS A 126 -9.09 -14.44 21.80
N ILE A 127 -7.79 -14.48 22.07
CA ILE A 127 -6.77 -14.87 21.08
C ILE A 127 -6.80 -16.38 20.91
N SER A 128 -7.01 -16.88 19.69
CA SER A 128 -6.92 -18.31 19.36
C SER A 128 -5.54 -18.65 18.83
N ALA A 129 -5.01 -19.81 19.24
CA ALA A 129 -3.85 -20.41 18.58
C ALA A 129 -4.25 -21.17 17.29
N ASP A 130 -5.53 -21.52 17.16
CA ASP A 130 -6.08 -22.20 15.98
C ASP A 130 -6.69 -21.19 15.02
N ALA A 131 -6.07 -21.05 13.85
CA ALA A 131 -6.54 -20.14 12.81
C ALA A 131 -7.91 -20.58 12.25
N GLY A 132 -8.17 -21.89 12.10
CA GLY A 132 -9.44 -22.40 11.59
C GLY A 132 -10.61 -22.04 12.50
N GLU A 133 -10.44 -22.20 13.84
CA GLU A 133 -11.44 -21.79 14.82
C GLU A 133 -11.77 -20.30 14.74
N ALA A 134 -10.73 -19.48 14.62
CA ALA A 134 -10.92 -18.02 14.57
C ALA A 134 -11.54 -17.56 13.25
N LEU A 135 -11.12 -18.13 12.13
CA LEU A 135 -11.62 -17.79 10.78
C LEU A 135 -13.07 -18.27 10.57
N ALA A 136 -13.51 -19.32 11.27
CA ALA A 136 -14.90 -19.73 11.26
C ALA A 136 -15.88 -18.66 11.80
N LYS A 137 -15.37 -17.63 12.49
CA LYS A 137 -16.14 -16.48 12.99
C LYS A 137 -16.33 -15.43 11.91
N SER A 138 -16.80 -15.74 10.77
CA SER A 138 -17.16 -14.79 9.71
C SER A 138 -16.63 -13.35 9.90
N ALA A 139 -15.63 -12.95 9.16
CA ALA A 139 -15.10 -11.59 9.11
C ALA A 139 -15.13 -11.05 7.68
N ASP A 140 -15.08 -9.74 7.54
CA ASP A 140 -15.03 -9.08 6.23
C ASP A 140 -13.57 -8.91 5.77
N VAL A 141 -12.63 -8.77 6.73
CA VAL A 141 -11.20 -8.60 6.47
C VAL A 141 -10.34 -9.20 7.58
N VAL A 142 -9.21 -9.77 7.18
CA VAL A 142 -8.13 -10.18 8.08
C VAL A 142 -6.99 -9.17 7.96
N VAL A 143 -6.55 -8.61 9.10
CA VAL A 143 -5.30 -7.84 9.17
C VAL A 143 -4.19 -8.77 9.65
N HIS A 144 -3.26 -9.07 8.76
CA HIS A 144 -2.26 -10.11 8.91
C HIS A 144 -0.86 -9.51 9.19
N CYS A 145 -0.20 -9.95 10.28
CA CYS A 145 1.05 -9.36 10.78
C CYS A 145 1.95 -10.42 11.44
N THR A 146 2.42 -11.44 10.71
CA THR A 146 3.15 -12.58 11.29
C THR A 146 4.61 -12.65 10.89
N SER A 147 4.97 -12.52 9.60
CA SER A 147 6.34 -12.59 9.10
C SER A 147 6.56 -11.64 7.91
N SER A 148 7.82 -11.31 7.66
CA SER A 148 8.27 -10.51 6.51
C SER A 148 8.34 -11.33 5.21
N TYR A 149 8.42 -12.66 5.31
CA TYR A 149 8.68 -13.56 4.18
C TYR A 149 7.38 -14.16 3.65
N LEU A 150 7.13 -14.00 2.35
CA LEU A 150 5.90 -14.48 1.72
C LEU A 150 5.75 -16.00 1.78
N LYS A 151 6.85 -16.74 1.65
CA LYS A 151 6.81 -18.22 1.73
C LYS A 151 6.39 -18.72 3.11
N ASP A 152 6.77 -18.02 4.17
CA ASP A 152 6.43 -18.40 5.56
C ASP A 152 4.94 -18.19 5.85
N VAL A 153 4.33 -17.20 5.22
CA VAL A 153 2.94 -16.81 5.48
C VAL A 153 1.95 -17.35 4.45
N ALA A 154 2.41 -17.95 3.37
CA ALA A 154 1.57 -18.37 2.26
C ALA A 154 0.38 -19.24 2.71
N ALA A 155 0.62 -20.26 3.56
CA ALA A 155 -0.44 -21.11 4.08
C ALA A 155 -1.48 -20.33 4.90
N GLN A 156 -1.05 -19.32 5.66
CA GLN A 156 -1.94 -18.47 6.46
C GLN A 156 -2.81 -17.60 5.54
N LEU A 157 -2.22 -17.05 4.46
CA LEU A 157 -2.95 -16.24 3.48
C LEU A 157 -3.99 -17.10 2.75
N PHE A 158 -3.65 -18.29 2.29
CA PHE A 158 -4.61 -19.21 1.65
C PHE A 158 -5.77 -19.54 2.60
N ALA A 159 -5.50 -19.86 3.86
CA ALA A 159 -6.57 -20.14 4.83
C ALA A 159 -7.52 -18.92 5.04
N CYS A 160 -6.98 -17.69 5.01
CA CYS A 160 -7.81 -16.49 5.09
C CYS A 160 -8.66 -16.28 3.82
N LEU A 161 -8.11 -16.57 2.63
CA LEU A 161 -8.85 -16.51 1.36
C LEU A 161 -9.97 -17.56 1.33
N GLU A 162 -9.67 -18.81 1.66
CA GLU A 162 -10.64 -19.90 1.75
C GLU A 162 -11.79 -19.62 2.74
N ALA A 163 -11.52 -18.79 3.78
CA ALA A 163 -12.54 -18.29 4.69
C ALA A 163 -13.38 -17.12 4.11
N GLY A 164 -13.15 -16.72 2.86
CA GLY A 164 -13.85 -15.63 2.18
C GLY A 164 -13.53 -14.24 2.73
N CYS A 165 -12.33 -14.04 3.31
CA CYS A 165 -11.92 -12.77 3.89
C CYS A 165 -10.99 -11.98 2.96
N CYS A 166 -11.23 -10.68 2.78
CA CYS A 166 -10.21 -9.79 2.26
C CYS A 166 -9.00 -9.75 3.20
N ILE A 167 -7.79 -9.45 2.67
CA ILE A 167 -6.57 -9.45 3.49
C ILE A 167 -5.80 -8.14 3.33
N VAL A 168 -5.45 -7.50 4.45
CA VAL A 168 -4.42 -6.46 4.53
C VAL A 168 -3.26 -7.04 5.32
N SER A 169 -2.11 -7.22 4.69
CA SER A 169 -0.93 -7.82 5.31
C SER A 169 0.24 -6.85 5.43
N THR A 170 0.96 -6.92 6.55
CA THR A 170 2.24 -6.20 6.72
C THR A 170 3.45 -7.05 6.32
N CYS A 171 3.25 -8.18 5.63
CA CYS A 171 4.32 -8.97 5.05
C CYS A 171 5.02 -8.14 3.96
N GLU A 172 6.28 -7.78 4.18
CA GLU A 172 7.03 -6.88 3.30
C GLU A 172 7.19 -7.47 1.88
N GLU A 173 7.47 -8.77 1.74
CA GLU A 173 7.58 -9.39 0.42
C GLU A 173 6.25 -9.41 -0.36
N LEU A 174 5.11 -9.37 0.32
CA LEU A 174 3.79 -9.31 -0.32
C LEU A 174 3.46 -7.93 -0.89
N ALA A 175 4.18 -6.87 -0.51
CA ALA A 175 3.92 -5.52 -1.03
C ALA A 175 4.08 -5.45 -2.55
N TYR A 176 5.06 -6.17 -3.12
CA TYR A 176 5.23 -6.33 -4.56
C TYR A 176 5.88 -7.67 -4.91
N PRO A 177 5.15 -8.81 -4.83
CA PRO A 177 5.73 -10.14 -4.93
C PRO A 177 6.02 -10.60 -6.37
N LEU A 178 5.51 -9.88 -7.38
CA LEU A 178 5.40 -10.34 -8.77
C LEU A 178 6.73 -10.78 -9.40
N ARG A 179 7.85 -10.14 -9.03
CA ARG A 179 9.17 -10.49 -9.56
C ARG A 179 9.87 -11.58 -8.76
N LYS A 180 9.75 -11.53 -7.43
CA LYS A 180 10.46 -12.45 -6.53
C LYS A 180 9.74 -13.78 -6.37
N HIS A 181 8.43 -13.77 -6.41
CA HIS A 181 7.56 -14.92 -6.17
C HIS A 181 6.46 -15.03 -7.23
N PRO A 182 6.78 -15.09 -8.54
CA PRO A 182 5.77 -15.04 -9.61
C PRO A 182 4.72 -16.16 -9.49
N GLU A 183 5.14 -17.41 -9.34
CA GLU A 183 4.24 -18.56 -9.22
C GLU A 183 3.32 -18.47 -7.99
N LEU A 184 3.86 -18.03 -6.85
CA LEU A 184 3.07 -17.86 -5.62
C LEU A 184 2.11 -16.70 -5.75
N SER A 185 2.50 -15.62 -6.45
CA SER A 185 1.65 -14.48 -6.75
C SER A 185 0.47 -14.88 -7.63
N GLU A 186 0.70 -15.66 -8.69
CA GLU A 186 -0.36 -16.19 -9.55
C GLU A 186 -1.35 -17.07 -8.78
N ARG A 187 -0.84 -17.94 -7.90
CA ARG A 187 -1.68 -18.82 -7.06
C ARG A 187 -2.52 -18.03 -6.07
N LEU A 188 -1.95 -17.01 -5.41
CA LEU A 188 -2.68 -16.14 -4.49
C LEU A 188 -3.74 -15.30 -5.22
N ASP A 189 -3.40 -14.77 -6.40
CA ASP A 189 -4.34 -14.03 -7.24
C ASP A 189 -5.51 -14.90 -7.70
N ALA A 190 -5.23 -16.13 -8.14
CA ALA A 190 -6.26 -17.08 -8.56
C ALA A 190 -7.19 -17.45 -7.40
N ALA A 191 -6.64 -17.83 -6.23
CA ALA A 191 -7.42 -18.17 -5.06
C ALA A 191 -8.30 -17.02 -4.57
N ALA A 192 -7.75 -15.80 -4.54
CA ALA A 192 -8.52 -14.63 -4.16
C ALA A 192 -9.66 -14.32 -5.14
N LYS A 193 -9.44 -14.53 -6.45
CA LYS A 193 -10.48 -14.36 -7.47
C LYS A 193 -11.58 -15.43 -7.36
N GLU A 194 -11.21 -16.67 -7.07
CA GLU A 194 -12.14 -17.78 -6.86
C GLU A 194 -13.09 -17.49 -5.70
N GLU A 195 -12.56 -16.96 -4.58
CA GLU A 195 -13.35 -16.61 -3.40
C GLU A 195 -14.01 -15.23 -3.50
N GLY A 196 -13.77 -14.48 -4.57
CA GLY A 196 -14.35 -13.14 -4.78
C GLY A 196 -13.81 -12.08 -3.82
N VAL A 197 -12.62 -12.26 -3.24
CA VAL A 197 -11.99 -11.36 -2.27
C VAL A 197 -10.66 -10.80 -2.79
N ALA A 198 -10.12 -9.81 -2.10
CA ALA A 198 -8.86 -9.18 -2.48
C ALA A 198 -7.83 -9.25 -1.34
N LEU A 199 -6.54 -9.30 -1.71
CA LEU A 199 -5.45 -9.21 -0.74
C LEU A 199 -4.38 -8.22 -1.17
N ILE A 200 -3.75 -7.57 -0.17
CA ILE A 200 -2.65 -6.63 -0.38
C ILE A 200 -1.59 -6.76 0.72
N GLY A 201 -0.31 -6.65 0.33
CA GLY A 201 0.78 -6.33 1.24
C GLY A 201 1.00 -4.83 1.30
N THR A 202 1.09 -4.26 2.50
CA THR A 202 1.28 -2.82 2.70
C THR A 202 1.92 -2.49 4.04
N GLY A 203 2.36 -1.25 4.20
CA GLY A 203 3.01 -0.73 5.39
C GLY A 203 3.63 0.63 5.10
N VAL A 204 4.51 1.10 5.99
CA VAL A 204 5.21 2.36 5.74
C VAL A 204 6.33 2.20 4.73
N ASN A 205 6.99 1.04 4.74
CA ASN A 205 8.11 0.71 3.85
C ASN A 205 8.42 -0.81 3.92
N PRO A 206 8.15 -1.58 2.85
CA PRO A 206 7.43 -1.19 1.64
C PRO A 206 5.93 -0.93 1.88
N GLY A 207 5.30 -0.22 0.94
CA GLY A 207 3.86 0.04 0.89
C GLY A 207 3.47 1.51 0.81
N PHE A 208 4.33 2.46 1.27
CA PHE A 208 4.00 3.88 1.20
C PHE A 208 5.20 4.78 0.85
N VAL A 209 6.16 5.01 1.77
CA VAL A 209 7.16 6.10 1.64
C VAL A 209 8.09 5.91 0.44
N MET A 210 8.62 4.70 0.26
CA MET A 210 9.63 4.42 -0.77
C MET A 210 9.05 3.84 -2.08
N ASP A 211 7.73 3.84 -2.22
CA ASP A 211 7.05 3.29 -3.41
C ASP A 211 5.79 4.08 -3.75
N LYS A 212 4.66 3.89 -3.09
CA LYS A 212 3.38 4.51 -3.44
C LYS A 212 3.43 6.04 -3.44
N LEU A 213 4.20 6.65 -2.53
CA LEU A 213 4.38 8.10 -2.46
C LEU A 213 5.11 8.63 -3.72
N ILE A 214 6.12 7.89 -4.22
CA ILE A 214 6.80 8.21 -5.46
C ILE A 214 5.81 8.23 -6.62
N LEU A 215 4.98 7.18 -6.75
CA LEU A 215 3.94 7.08 -7.77
C LEU A 215 2.91 8.19 -7.63
N THR A 216 2.51 8.52 -6.41
CA THR A 216 1.56 9.62 -6.14
C THR A 216 2.11 10.97 -6.61
N LEU A 217 3.37 11.27 -6.29
CA LEU A 217 4.01 12.53 -6.73
C LEU A 217 4.18 12.61 -8.25
N SER A 218 4.33 11.48 -8.93
CA SER A 218 4.45 11.45 -10.40
C SER A 218 3.17 11.90 -11.12
N ALA A 219 2.01 11.92 -10.43
CA ALA A 219 0.73 12.32 -11.03
C ALA A 219 0.71 13.77 -11.57
N VAL A 220 1.62 14.64 -11.11
CA VAL A 220 1.73 16.03 -11.57
C VAL A 220 2.93 16.24 -12.51
N ALA A 221 3.60 15.17 -12.96
CA ALA A 221 4.69 15.21 -13.91
C ALA A 221 4.22 14.85 -15.33
N GLN A 222 4.68 15.58 -16.33
CA GLN A 222 4.47 15.24 -17.74
C GLN A 222 5.44 14.15 -18.22
N ARG A 223 6.62 14.09 -17.58
CA ARG A 223 7.67 13.10 -17.85
C ARG A 223 8.45 12.83 -16.56
N VAL A 224 8.78 11.58 -16.30
CA VAL A 224 9.72 11.18 -15.25
C VAL A 224 10.88 10.42 -15.91
N ASP A 225 12.09 10.87 -15.68
CA ASP A 225 13.32 10.27 -16.23
C ASP A 225 13.98 9.33 -15.22
N SER A 226 13.91 9.68 -13.92
CA SER A 226 14.37 8.86 -12.81
C SER A 226 13.67 9.23 -11.50
N ALA A 227 13.67 8.30 -10.55
CA ALA A 227 13.12 8.47 -9.20
C ALA A 227 14.18 8.15 -8.14
N ARG A 228 14.24 8.98 -7.09
CA ARG A 228 15.12 8.79 -5.93
C ARG A 228 14.32 8.90 -4.66
N CYS A 229 14.55 7.99 -3.71
CA CYS A 229 14.03 8.10 -2.36
C CYS A 229 15.16 7.86 -1.35
N VAL A 230 15.32 8.78 -0.42
CA VAL A 230 16.27 8.69 0.70
C VAL A 230 15.49 8.77 1.99
N ARG A 231 15.68 7.76 2.83
CA ARG A 231 15.04 7.67 4.13
C ARG A 231 16.10 7.54 5.22
N ILE A 232 16.15 8.55 6.12
CA ILE A 232 17.04 8.56 7.29
C ILE A 232 16.20 8.46 8.55
N VAL A 233 16.37 7.37 9.30
CA VAL A 233 15.57 7.03 10.48
C VAL A 233 16.43 7.04 11.72
N ASP A 234 16.10 7.86 12.72
CA ASP A 234 16.70 7.77 14.04
C ASP A 234 16.13 6.56 14.81
N ALA A 235 16.99 5.58 15.06
CA ALA A 235 16.65 4.38 15.81
C ALA A 235 16.83 4.53 17.32
N SER A 236 17.30 5.66 17.83
CA SER A 236 17.63 5.86 19.26
C SER A 236 16.41 5.67 20.17
N LYS A 237 15.23 6.09 19.68
CA LYS A 237 13.95 5.98 20.40
C LYS A 237 13.17 4.71 20.08
N ARG A 238 13.74 3.83 19.28
CA ARG A 238 13.08 2.58 18.89
C ARG A 238 13.35 1.50 19.94
N ARG A 239 12.39 0.56 20.07
CA ARG A 239 12.51 -0.59 20.99
C ARG A 239 13.80 -1.40 20.77
N LEU A 240 14.34 -1.98 21.85
CA LEU A 240 15.58 -2.76 21.83
C LEU A 240 15.66 -3.84 20.73
N PRO A 241 14.60 -4.64 20.45
CA PRO A 241 14.67 -5.63 19.37
C PRO A 241 14.98 -5.02 17.99
N LEU A 242 14.48 -3.81 17.71
CA LEU A 242 14.81 -3.12 16.46
C LEU A 242 16.27 -2.65 16.45
N GLN A 243 16.76 -2.05 17.55
CA GLN A 243 18.15 -1.61 17.65
C GLN A 243 19.12 -2.78 17.45
N LYS A 244 18.79 -3.97 18.02
CA LYS A 244 19.55 -5.20 17.78
C LYS A 244 19.43 -5.71 16.33
N LYS A 245 18.22 -5.64 15.74
CA LYS A 245 17.98 -6.08 14.35
C LYS A 245 18.82 -5.29 13.34
N ILE A 246 19.09 -4.02 13.59
CA ILE A 246 19.92 -3.17 12.72
C ILE A 246 21.42 -3.25 13.05
N GLY A 247 21.83 -4.11 13.99
CA GLY A 247 23.22 -4.35 14.34
C GLY A 247 23.84 -3.35 15.31
N ALA A 248 23.04 -2.49 15.98
CA ALA A 248 23.58 -1.50 16.90
C ALA A 248 24.37 -2.15 18.04
N GLY A 249 25.61 -1.67 18.29
CA GLY A 249 26.55 -2.17 19.29
C GLY A 249 27.45 -3.34 18.84
N MET A 250 27.26 -3.87 17.62
CA MET A 250 28.12 -4.92 17.05
C MET A 250 29.45 -4.37 16.56
N THR A 251 30.43 -5.23 16.37
CA THR A 251 31.62 -4.91 15.57
C THR A 251 31.28 -4.90 14.08
N PRO A 252 31.99 -4.18 13.22
CA PRO A 252 31.77 -4.19 11.78
C PRO A 252 31.84 -5.58 11.14
N ASP A 253 32.70 -6.47 11.66
CA ASP A 253 32.89 -7.82 11.14
C ASP A 253 31.70 -8.71 11.51
N GLU A 254 31.24 -8.69 12.77
CA GLU A 254 29.99 -9.38 13.18
C GLU A 254 28.78 -8.91 12.37
N PHE A 255 28.71 -7.62 12.05
CA PHE A 255 27.65 -7.08 11.20
C PHE A 255 27.70 -7.69 9.80
N ARG A 256 28.87 -7.71 9.15
CA ARG A 256 29.05 -8.28 7.80
C ARG A 256 28.71 -9.77 7.75
N GLU A 257 29.15 -10.53 8.76
CA GLU A 257 28.79 -11.94 8.89
C GLU A 257 27.27 -12.15 8.96
N ARG A 258 26.57 -11.33 9.77
CA ARG A 258 25.12 -11.41 9.89
C ARG A 258 24.37 -10.94 8.64
N VAL A 259 24.92 -9.98 7.90
CA VAL A 259 24.39 -9.60 6.57
C VAL A 259 24.56 -10.75 5.59
N ALA A 260 25.74 -11.37 5.55
CA ALA A 260 26.00 -12.53 4.69
C ALA A 260 25.09 -13.73 5.03
N ALA A 261 24.76 -13.91 6.31
CA ALA A 261 23.80 -14.92 6.79
C ALA A 261 22.33 -14.53 6.57
N GLY A 262 22.03 -13.35 6.00
CA GLY A 262 20.65 -12.86 5.78
C GLY A 262 19.90 -12.44 7.04
N VAL A 263 20.57 -12.31 8.19
CA VAL A 263 19.96 -11.97 9.48
C VAL A 263 19.73 -10.47 9.60
N ILE A 264 20.66 -9.65 9.13
CA ILE A 264 20.56 -8.18 9.10
C ILE A 264 20.13 -7.77 7.69
N LYS A 265 18.87 -7.36 7.56
CA LYS A 265 18.30 -6.84 6.34
C LYS A 265 17.00 -6.11 6.64
N HIS A 266 16.75 -4.99 5.96
CA HIS A 266 15.41 -4.44 5.83
C HIS A 266 14.78 -5.04 4.57
N HIS A 267 13.67 -5.73 4.73
CA HIS A 267 12.98 -6.37 3.61
C HIS A 267 12.16 -5.34 2.83
N GLY A 268 12.04 -5.53 1.51
CA GLY A 268 11.13 -4.78 0.68
C GLY A 268 11.73 -3.69 -0.21
N LEU A 269 13.03 -3.34 -0.10
CA LEU A 269 13.63 -2.33 -0.99
C LEU A 269 13.61 -2.76 -2.46
N PRO A 270 14.05 -3.97 -2.83
CA PRO A 270 13.96 -4.46 -4.21
C PRO A 270 12.51 -4.54 -4.71
N GLU A 271 11.57 -4.90 -3.84
CA GLU A 271 10.14 -4.94 -4.13
C GLU A 271 9.61 -3.53 -4.44
N SER A 272 9.98 -2.53 -3.64
CA SER A 272 9.63 -1.12 -3.88
C SER A 272 10.23 -0.59 -5.17
N VAL A 273 11.52 -0.91 -5.48
CA VAL A 273 12.15 -0.57 -6.76
C VAL A 273 11.36 -1.15 -7.93
N ALA A 274 10.97 -2.43 -7.83
CA ALA A 274 10.20 -3.11 -8.88
C ALA A 274 8.82 -2.46 -9.07
N MET A 275 8.11 -2.17 -7.97
CA MET A 275 6.79 -1.52 -8.02
C MET A 275 6.85 -0.13 -8.66
N VAL A 276 7.85 0.67 -8.29
CA VAL A 276 8.04 2.01 -8.86
C VAL A 276 8.41 1.92 -10.33
N ALA A 277 9.29 0.99 -10.72
CA ALA A 277 9.67 0.79 -12.10
C ALA A 277 8.46 0.47 -12.98
N ASP A 278 7.69 -0.53 -12.56
CA ASP A 278 6.51 -0.95 -13.31
C ASP A 278 5.41 0.13 -13.32
N GLY A 279 5.31 0.94 -12.24
CA GLY A 279 4.38 2.07 -12.15
C GLY A 279 4.72 3.24 -13.05
N LEU A 280 6.01 3.54 -13.20
CA LEU A 280 6.52 4.62 -14.06
C LEU A 280 6.85 4.16 -15.49
N GLY A 281 6.67 2.86 -15.80
CA GLY A 281 6.97 2.31 -17.13
C GLY A 281 8.45 2.15 -17.42
N PHE A 282 9.32 2.04 -16.41
CA PHE A 282 10.74 1.82 -16.59
C PHE A 282 11.04 0.34 -16.84
N ALA A 283 11.60 0.03 -18.01
CA ALA A 283 12.18 -1.29 -18.26
C ALA A 283 13.52 -1.39 -17.52
N LEU A 284 13.58 -2.23 -16.49
CA LEU A 284 14.82 -2.47 -15.74
C LEU A 284 15.50 -3.75 -16.22
N ASP A 285 16.80 -3.64 -16.48
CA ASP A 285 17.68 -4.78 -16.77
C ASP A 285 18.06 -5.50 -15.47
N GLN A 286 18.29 -4.71 -14.40
CA GLN A 286 18.78 -5.23 -13.12
C GLN A 286 18.23 -4.44 -11.93
N ILE A 287 17.99 -5.14 -10.82
CA ILE A 287 17.82 -4.56 -9.48
C ILE A 287 18.96 -5.10 -8.62
N THR A 288 19.74 -4.18 -8.02
CA THR A 288 20.85 -4.51 -7.11
C THR A 288 20.55 -4.00 -5.73
N GLU A 289 21.12 -4.66 -4.70
CA GLU A 289 20.99 -4.25 -3.31
C GLU A 289 22.33 -4.37 -2.59
N THR A 290 22.67 -3.39 -1.79
CA THR A 290 23.85 -3.40 -0.91
C THR A 290 23.45 -3.05 0.52
N ILE A 291 24.11 -3.68 1.49
CA ILE A 291 23.86 -3.47 2.92
C ILE A 291 25.20 -3.28 3.60
N GLU A 292 25.42 -2.09 4.16
CA GLU A 292 26.64 -1.68 4.84
C GLU A 292 26.35 -1.21 6.27
N PRO A 293 27.30 -1.32 7.20
CA PRO A 293 27.14 -0.77 8.52
C PRO A 293 27.28 0.75 8.53
N VAL A 294 26.46 1.44 9.33
CA VAL A 294 26.75 2.80 9.76
C VAL A 294 27.61 2.72 11.00
N ILE A 295 28.80 3.30 10.96
CA ILE A 295 29.76 3.26 12.08
C ILE A 295 29.56 4.50 12.96
N ALA A 296 29.51 4.31 14.28
CA ALA A 296 29.41 5.39 15.24
C ALA A 296 30.76 6.18 15.30
N GLU A 297 30.73 7.46 14.99
CA GLU A 297 31.87 8.36 15.08
C GLU A 297 32.21 8.75 16.53
N ALA A 298 31.21 8.75 17.40
CA ALA A 298 31.29 9.05 18.82
C ALA A 298 30.36 8.13 19.60
N PRO A 299 30.52 7.95 20.91
CA PRO A 299 29.59 7.16 21.70
C PRO A 299 28.15 7.70 21.64
N VAL A 300 27.19 6.79 21.44
CA VAL A 300 25.76 7.11 21.44
C VAL A 300 25.07 6.32 22.53
N GLN A 301 24.36 7.01 23.43
CA GLN A 301 23.54 6.41 24.48
C GLN A 301 22.09 6.41 24.08
N THR A 302 21.45 5.24 24.13
CA THR A 302 19.98 5.11 24.03
C THR A 302 19.42 4.68 25.40
N GLU A 303 18.09 4.55 25.49
CA GLU A 303 17.46 3.98 26.68
C GLU A 303 17.92 2.54 26.95
N PHE A 304 18.23 1.77 25.89
CA PHE A 304 18.41 0.32 25.95
C PHE A 304 19.84 -0.14 25.82
N LEU A 305 20.71 0.60 25.15
CA LEU A 305 22.08 0.22 24.89
C LEU A 305 22.99 1.44 24.66
N ARG A 306 24.27 1.22 24.82
CA ARG A 306 25.32 2.17 24.48
C ARG A 306 26.12 1.61 23.31
N VAL A 307 26.35 2.45 22.31
CA VAL A 307 27.20 2.15 21.14
C VAL A 307 28.46 2.98 21.30
N GLU A 308 29.63 2.35 21.30
CA GLU A 308 30.93 3.03 21.39
C GLU A 308 31.39 3.50 20.00
N ALA A 309 32.30 4.45 19.98
CA ALA A 309 32.94 4.88 18.75
C ALA A 309 33.62 3.67 18.06
N GLY A 310 33.45 3.54 16.75
CA GLY A 310 33.96 2.42 15.97
C GLY A 310 33.05 1.20 15.92
N GLN A 311 32.02 1.13 16.77
CA GLN A 311 30.97 0.10 16.67
C GLN A 311 29.91 0.48 15.63
N VAL A 312 29.11 -0.49 15.22
CA VAL A 312 27.96 -0.30 14.32
C VAL A 312 26.86 0.47 15.06
N ALA A 313 26.45 1.59 14.50
CA ALA A 313 25.28 2.35 14.95
C ALA A 313 23.97 1.84 14.31
N GLY A 314 24.06 1.19 13.15
CA GLY A 314 22.91 0.68 12.43
C GLY A 314 23.22 0.28 10.99
N VAL A 315 22.18 0.26 10.15
CA VAL A 315 22.25 -0.22 8.77
C VAL A 315 22.13 0.93 7.77
N HIS A 316 22.93 0.85 6.70
CA HIS A 316 22.83 1.63 5.48
C HIS A 316 22.56 0.66 4.32
N GLN A 317 21.36 0.74 3.74
CA GLN A 317 20.92 -0.17 2.70
C GLN A 317 20.53 0.63 1.46
N ILE A 318 21.00 0.21 0.30
CA ILE A 318 20.74 0.86 -0.98
C ILE A 318 20.20 -0.18 -1.94
N ALA A 319 19.11 0.14 -2.63
CA ALA A 319 18.62 -0.60 -3.78
C ALA A 319 18.62 0.29 -5.03
N ARG A 320 19.05 -0.26 -6.16
CA ARG A 320 19.15 0.45 -7.45
C ARG A 320 18.44 -0.34 -8.52
N GLY A 321 17.66 0.36 -9.34
CA GLY A 321 17.09 -0.15 -10.56
C GLY A 321 17.79 0.48 -11.77
N THR A 322 18.45 -0.32 -12.60
CA THR A 322 19.12 0.13 -13.81
C THR A 322 18.43 -0.41 -15.06
N GLY A 323 18.33 0.41 -16.09
CA GLY A 323 17.72 0.05 -17.36
C GLY A 323 18.25 0.91 -18.49
N GLY A 324 18.56 0.30 -19.64
CA GLY A 324 19.13 1.00 -20.79
C GLY A 324 20.47 1.67 -20.49
N GLY A 325 21.29 1.10 -19.61
CA GLY A 325 22.60 1.63 -19.21
C GLY A 325 22.55 2.80 -18.23
N ALA A 326 21.37 3.18 -17.69
CA ALA A 326 21.21 4.28 -16.74
C ALA A 326 20.53 3.84 -15.44
N GLU A 327 20.87 4.49 -14.31
CA GLU A 327 20.13 4.35 -13.06
C GLU A 327 18.78 5.06 -13.19
N LYS A 328 17.71 4.28 -13.14
CA LYS A 328 16.33 4.78 -13.21
C LYS A 328 15.73 5.00 -11.84
N ILE A 329 16.07 4.15 -10.89
CA ILE A 329 15.57 4.21 -9.52
C ILE A 329 16.71 4.05 -8.54
N PHE A 330 16.73 4.92 -7.55
CA PHE A 330 17.65 4.87 -6.43
C PHE A 330 16.86 4.95 -5.11
N MET A 331 17.02 3.94 -4.27
CA MET A 331 16.41 3.91 -2.94
C MET A 331 17.48 3.70 -1.88
N GLU A 332 17.50 4.56 -0.88
CA GLU A 332 18.46 4.56 0.20
C GLU A 332 17.75 4.59 1.55
N LEU A 333 18.04 3.62 2.39
CA LEU A 333 17.57 3.55 3.78
C LEU A 333 18.76 3.59 4.71
N GLN A 334 18.84 4.62 5.53
CA GLN A 334 19.74 4.71 6.67
C GLN A 334 18.91 4.59 7.96
N MET A 335 19.16 3.59 8.76
CA MET A 335 18.47 3.40 10.05
C MET A 335 19.51 3.12 11.12
N TYR A 336 19.79 4.10 11.97
CA TYR A 336 20.85 3.99 12.96
C TYR A 336 20.56 4.83 14.21
N VAL A 337 21.17 4.45 15.33
CA VAL A 337 21.09 5.23 16.59
C VAL A 337 21.95 6.49 16.48
N GLY A 338 21.43 7.60 16.95
CA GLY A 338 22.11 8.90 16.85
C GLY A 338 22.04 9.55 15.47
N ALA A 339 21.07 9.17 14.65
CA ALA A 339 20.90 9.74 13.32
C ALA A 339 20.70 11.26 13.38
N LYS A 340 21.51 11.97 12.59
CA LYS A 340 21.40 13.43 12.43
C LYS A 340 20.42 13.73 11.30
N ASN A 341 19.51 14.71 11.52
CA ASN A 341 18.56 15.19 10.51
C ASN A 341 17.70 14.06 9.88
N PRO A 342 16.99 13.26 10.69
CA PRO A 342 16.11 12.24 10.14
C PRO A 342 15.09 12.89 9.20
N ALA A 343 14.86 12.26 8.03
CA ALA A 343 13.94 12.76 7.02
C ALA A 343 13.62 11.65 6.01
N ASP A 344 12.44 11.75 5.40
CA ASP A 344 12.10 11.00 4.19
C ASP A 344 12.08 12.00 3.02
N THR A 345 12.91 11.77 2.00
CA THR A 345 12.99 12.65 0.82
C THR A 345 12.75 11.86 -0.45
N VAL A 346 11.77 12.28 -1.23
CA VAL A 346 11.46 11.75 -2.57
C VAL A 346 11.78 12.81 -3.60
N SER A 347 12.52 12.42 -4.65
CA SER A 347 12.87 13.30 -5.77
C SER A 347 12.58 12.59 -7.09
N LEU A 348 11.90 13.29 -8.00
CA LEU A 348 11.65 12.88 -9.37
C LEU A 348 12.41 13.83 -10.29
N ALA A 349 13.29 13.29 -11.14
CA ALA A 349 13.86 14.03 -12.24
C ALA A 349 12.96 13.88 -13.46
N GLY A 350 12.60 14.97 -14.13
CA GLY A 350 11.67 14.96 -15.25
C GLY A 350 11.12 16.34 -15.58
N GLU A 351 9.86 16.40 -15.98
CA GLU A 351 9.17 17.63 -16.33
C GLU A 351 7.86 17.76 -15.53
N PRO A 352 7.78 18.64 -14.51
CA PRO A 352 8.88 19.33 -13.85
C PRO A 352 9.72 18.40 -12.96
N ASN A 353 10.89 18.86 -12.50
CA ASN A 353 11.58 18.22 -11.37
C ASN A 353 10.76 18.44 -10.08
N ILE A 354 10.61 17.38 -9.30
CA ILE A 354 9.83 17.41 -8.05
C ILE A 354 10.71 16.91 -6.92
N THR A 355 10.73 17.63 -5.79
CA THR A 355 11.32 17.13 -4.55
C THR A 355 10.40 17.41 -3.40
N MET A 356 10.12 16.38 -2.60
CA MET A 356 9.34 16.46 -1.37
C MET A 356 10.17 15.90 -0.22
N THR A 357 10.17 16.60 0.91
CA THR A 357 10.83 16.14 2.14
C THR A 357 9.84 16.17 3.30
N VAL A 358 9.84 15.11 4.09
CA VAL A 358 9.16 15.01 5.38
C VAL A 358 10.23 15.16 6.47
N PRO A 359 10.39 16.35 7.07
CA PRO A 359 11.36 16.55 8.15
C PRO A 359 11.04 15.67 9.36
N GLY A 360 12.06 15.10 9.99
CA GLY A 360 11.90 14.14 11.08
C GLY A 360 11.59 12.71 10.61
N GLY A 361 11.23 12.55 9.33
CA GLY A 361 10.85 11.27 8.75
C GLY A 361 9.55 10.68 9.31
N THR A 362 9.11 9.58 8.72
CA THR A 362 7.87 8.90 9.10
C THR A 362 8.19 7.79 10.11
N HIS A 363 7.55 7.81 11.28
CA HIS A 363 7.79 6.81 12.32
C HIS A 363 7.28 5.42 11.92
N GLY A 364 8.16 4.42 11.80
CA GLY A 364 7.86 3.12 11.20
C GLY A 364 6.68 2.38 11.83
N ASP A 365 6.67 2.21 13.17
CA ASP A 365 5.64 1.41 13.84
C ASP A 365 4.27 2.10 13.82
N ILE A 366 4.24 3.44 13.96
CA ILE A 366 3.01 4.23 13.94
C ILE A 366 2.42 4.26 12.52
N ALA A 367 3.26 4.57 11.54
CA ALA A 367 2.81 4.70 10.16
C ALA A 367 2.41 3.37 9.54
N THR A 368 3.11 2.26 9.84
CA THR A 368 2.69 0.93 9.37
C THR A 368 1.28 0.58 9.89
N ALA A 369 1.01 0.83 11.17
CA ALA A 369 -0.33 0.61 11.72
C ALA A 369 -1.38 1.51 11.02
N ALA A 370 -1.04 2.78 10.78
CA ALA A 370 -1.95 3.72 10.12
C ALA A 370 -2.26 3.29 8.67
N VAL A 371 -1.23 2.97 7.88
CA VAL A 371 -1.41 2.53 6.49
C VAL A 371 -2.24 1.25 6.42
N ALA A 372 -1.94 0.25 7.26
CA ALA A 372 -2.70 -1.00 7.28
C ALA A 372 -4.18 -0.79 7.62
N VAL A 373 -4.49 0.05 8.62
CA VAL A 373 -5.88 0.33 9.02
C VAL A 373 -6.61 1.17 7.97
N ASN A 374 -5.94 2.16 7.38
CA ASN A 374 -6.53 3.01 6.34
C ASN A 374 -6.73 2.26 5.01
N ALA A 375 -6.00 1.17 4.77
CA ALA A 375 -6.19 0.30 3.60
C ALA A 375 -7.43 -0.61 3.71
N ILE A 376 -8.01 -0.82 4.89
CA ILE A 376 -9.16 -1.72 5.10
C ILE A 376 -10.35 -1.37 4.18
N PRO A 377 -10.87 -0.14 4.16
CA PRO A 377 -12.00 0.18 3.28
C PRO A 377 -11.64 0.07 1.79
N LEU A 378 -10.39 0.34 1.43
CA LEU A 378 -9.93 0.28 0.05
C LEU A 378 -9.86 -1.16 -0.47
N ILE A 379 -9.37 -2.10 0.34
CA ILE A 379 -9.28 -3.50 -0.07
C ILE A 379 -10.66 -4.14 -0.17
N LEU A 380 -11.62 -3.75 0.69
CA LEU A 380 -13.00 -4.23 0.63
C LEU A 380 -13.73 -3.75 -0.64
N ALA A 381 -13.34 -2.59 -1.17
CA ALA A 381 -13.89 -2.03 -2.42
C ALA A 381 -13.11 -2.46 -3.67
N ALA A 382 -11.97 -3.12 -3.51
CA ALA A 382 -11.10 -3.51 -4.62
C ALA A 382 -11.68 -4.69 -5.43
N PRO A 383 -11.39 -4.78 -6.73
CA PRO A 383 -11.64 -6.00 -7.48
C PRO A 383 -10.95 -7.20 -6.86
N ALA A 384 -11.56 -8.38 -6.92
CA ALA A 384 -10.98 -9.62 -6.38
C ALA A 384 -9.60 -9.93 -6.99
N GLY A 385 -8.68 -10.50 -6.20
CA GLY A 385 -7.35 -10.89 -6.60
C GLY A 385 -6.24 -10.26 -5.76
N LEU A 386 -4.99 -10.56 -6.11
CA LEU A 386 -3.80 -9.93 -5.52
C LEU A 386 -3.69 -8.48 -5.98
N ARG A 387 -3.62 -7.56 -5.02
CA ARG A 387 -3.47 -6.11 -5.25
C ARG A 387 -2.12 -5.64 -4.74
N THR A 388 -1.61 -4.60 -5.36
CA THR A 388 -0.40 -3.90 -4.95
C THR A 388 -0.70 -2.44 -4.64
N GLY A 389 0.28 -1.70 -4.11
CA GLY A 389 0.13 -0.26 -3.90
C GLY A 389 -0.23 0.54 -5.15
N ARG A 390 0.04 0.00 -6.35
CA ARG A 390 -0.34 0.60 -7.64
C ARG A 390 -1.83 0.51 -7.96
N ASP A 391 -2.48 -0.55 -7.47
CA ASP A 391 -3.83 -0.94 -7.89
C ASP A 391 -4.90 -0.27 -7.02
N LEU A 392 -4.53 0.18 -5.82
CA LEU A 392 -5.43 0.85 -4.89
C LEU A 392 -5.27 2.36 -4.91
N PRO A 393 -6.37 3.13 -4.70
CA PRO A 393 -6.28 4.56 -4.44
C PRO A 393 -5.32 4.88 -3.29
N LEU A 394 -4.91 6.16 -3.17
CA LEU A 394 -4.10 6.60 -2.04
C LEU A 394 -4.88 6.44 -0.73
N GLU A 395 -4.27 5.81 0.26
CA GLU A 395 -4.79 5.76 1.62
C GLU A 395 -4.68 7.14 2.27
N TYR A 396 -5.75 7.55 2.96
CA TYR A 396 -5.74 8.77 3.75
C TYR A 396 -6.40 8.53 5.12
N PHE A 397 -6.09 9.43 6.05
CA PHE A 397 -6.71 9.36 7.37
C PHE A 397 -8.22 9.52 7.29
N ALA A 398 -8.95 8.46 7.59
CA ALA A 398 -10.42 8.48 7.69
C ALA A 398 -10.81 8.32 9.18
N PRO A 399 -11.33 9.36 9.83
CA PRO A 399 -11.63 9.29 11.27
C PRO A 399 -12.69 8.23 11.59
N ASN A 400 -13.61 7.98 10.68
CA ASN A 400 -14.71 7.04 10.87
C ASN A 400 -14.61 5.76 10.04
N ALA A 401 -13.59 5.61 9.18
CA ALA A 401 -13.37 4.46 8.29
C ALA A 401 -14.69 3.93 7.68
N GLU A 402 -15.48 4.81 7.07
CA GLU A 402 -16.68 4.39 6.34
C GLU A 402 -16.27 3.82 4.98
N PRO A 403 -16.82 2.66 4.56
CA PRO A 403 -16.59 2.11 3.23
C PRO A 403 -17.19 2.99 2.13
#